data_d5a11d651ee89c77d151972af9b74c65
#
_entry.id   d5a11d651ee89c77d151972af9b74c65
#
_cell.length_a   1.000
_cell.length_b   1.000
_cell.length_c   1.000
_cell.angle_alpha   90.00
_cell.angle_beta   90.00
_cell.angle_gamma   90.00
#
_symmetry.space_group_name_H-M   'P 1'
#
loop_
_entity.id
_entity.type
_entity.pdbx_description
1 polymer ?
#
loop_
_entity_poly.entity_id
_entity_poly.type
_entity_poly.pdbx_seq_one_letter_code
_entity_poly.pdbx_strand_id
1 'polypeptide(L)'
;MTATRRKRNHGPNKGPFKNKQEQGFRRKKGKGFQGAKGPLKDTTLRIDYEALPRDLSADEKEELIESLPELKKGAEPEAVEHGQLLAMHLNEMHELAEELQIEDFQGHNRREAIWEITRHRMDNHTPIHVSGVVDVWDQKYVFLRTHHTDYMPSQEDVFVPHSIAEACSLAKGMTLEGVLRPVDRGEKYFCLDKVNTIDGDEPEESLGRAGFKELVPLYPETRFILEGAPENPLEMRITDLVAPIGRGQ
;
A
#
# COMPACT_ATOMS: atom_id res chain seq x y z
N MET A 1 -87.41 -13.97 -35.21
CA MET A 1 -88.08 -14.61 -34.05
C MET A 1 -87.30 -14.16 -32.83
N THR A 2 -87.74 -13.12 -32.26
CA THR A 2 -88.52 -12.97 -31.03
C THR A 2 -87.76 -13.39 -29.79
N ALA A 3 -87.39 -12.40 -29.05
CA ALA A 3 -87.75 -12.11 -27.64
C ALA A 3 -86.59 -12.56 -26.68
N THR A 4 -86.27 -11.94 -25.56
CA THR A 4 -86.98 -10.94 -24.78
C THR A 4 -86.02 -10.37 -23.74
N ARG A 5 -86.13 -9.14 -23.54
CA ARG A 5 -85.57 -8.26 -22.51
C ARG A 5 -86.04 -8.71 -21.12
N ARG A 6 -85.10 -8.83 -20.14
CA ARG A 6 -85.46 -8.69 -18.72
C ARG A 6 -84.43 -7.84 -17.97
N LYS A 7 -84.86 -6.65 -17.65
CA LYS A 7 -84.37 -5.80 -16.61
C LYS A 7 -84.62 -6.43 -15.23
N ARG A 8 -83.70 -6.44 -14.34
CA ARG A 8 -83.97 -6.42 -12.90
C ARG A 8 -83.02 -5.45 -12.21
N ASN A 9 -83.57 -4.35 -11.79
CA ASN A 9 -83.09 -3.50 -10.72
C ASN A 9 -83.06 -4.28 -9.41
N HIS A 10 -82.00 -4.19 -8.68
CA HIS A 10 -82.08 -4.26 -7.22
C HIS A 10 -80.98 -3.35 -6.63
N GLY A 11 -81.48 -2.49 -5.79
CA GLY A 11 -80.73 -1.43 -5.10
C GLY A 11 -79.77 -1.89 -4.00
N PRO A 12 -79.20 -0.94 -3.32
CA PRO A 12 -77.98 -1.17 -2.51
C PRO A 12 -78.36 -1.74 -1.13
N ASN A 13 -77.81 -2.91 -0.82
CA ASN A 13 -77.88 -3.43 0.53
C ASN A 13 -76.61 -3.05 1.26
N LYS A 14 -76.70 -2.03 2.12
CA LYS A 14 -75.69 -1.63 3.07
C LYS A 14 -75.69 -2.60 4.24
N GLY A 15 -74.75 -3.55 4.23
CA GLY A 15 -74.40 -4.33 5.41
C GLY A 15 -73.14 -3.74 6.03
N PRO A 16 -73.02 -3.68 7.36
CA PRO A 16 -71.84 -3.07 8.01
C PRO A 16 -70.70 -4.01 7.93
N PHE A 17 -69.71 -3.67 7.09
CA PHE A 17 -68.43 -4.30 7.12
C PHE A 17 -67.73 -3.85 8.42
N LYS A 18 -67.65 -4.79 9.35
CA LYS A 18 -66.76 -4.66 10.51
C LYS A 18 -65.32 -4.43 10.04
N ASN A 19 -64.80 -3.29 10.40
CA ASN A 19 -63.41 -2.99 10.33
C ASN A 19 -62.61 -4.10 11.04
N LYS A 20 -62.07 -5.03 10.28
CA LYS A 20 -60.95 -5.83 10.76
C LYS A 20 -59.78 -4.88 10.89
N GLN A 21 -59.43 -4.63 12.13
CA GLN A 21 -58.22 -3.96 12.51
C GLN A 21 -57.09 -4.43 11.60
N GLU A 22 -56.53 -3.50 10.87
CA GLU A 22 -55.19 -3.63 10.31
C GLU A 22 -54.25 -3.95 11.44
N GLN A 23 -53.96 -5.23 11.60
CA GLN A 23 -52.77 -5.63 12.32
C GLN A 23 -51.59 -5.08 11.51
N GLY A 24 -51.23 -3.86 11.85
CA GLY A 24 -50.02 -3.25 11.35
C GLY A 24 -48.85 -4.22 11.58
N PHE A 25 -48.37 -4.76 10.49
CA PHE A 25 -47.05 -5.36 10.46
C PHE A 25 -46.10 -4.30 11.01
N ARG A 26 -45.88 -4.33 12.31
CA ARG A 26 -44.72 -3.68 12.91
C ARG A 26 -43.50 -4.29 12.24
N ARG A 27 -43.05 -3.69 11.13
CA ARG A 27 -41.69 -3.84 10.67
C ARG A 27 -40.83 -3.58 11.90
N LYS A 28 -40.31 -4.66 12.48
CA LYS A 28 -39.15 -4.53 13.37
C LYS A 28 -38.17 -3.68 12.58
N LYS A 29 -38.02 -2.42 12.98
CA LYS A 29 -36.90 -1.61 12.54
C LYS A 29 -35.69 -2.47 12.83
N GLY A 30 -35.15 -3.09 11.78
CA GLY A 30 -33.85 -3.71 11.85
C GLY A 30 -33.02 -2.64 12.51
N LYS A 31 -32.26 -3.00 13.53
CA LYS A 31 -31.23 -2.13 14.08
C LYS A 31 -30.42 -1.71 12.88
N GLY A 32 -30.71 -0.52 12.36
CA GLY A 32 -29.90 0.07 11.32
C GLY A 32 -28.50 -0.05 11.85
N PHE A 33 -27.64 -0.60 11.04
CA PHE A 33 -26.23 -0.56 11.25
C PHE A 33 -25.93 0.92 11.53
N GLN A 34 -25.85 1.27 12.80
CA GLN A 34 -25.32 2.55 13.21
C GLN A 34 -23.86 2.46 12.82
N GLY A 35 -23.59 2.84 11.58
CA GLY A 35 -22.25 3.11 11.13
C GLY A 35 -21.63 3.97 12.19
N ALA A 36 -20.53 3.51 12.74
CA ALA A 36 -19.78 4.19 13.78
C ALA A 36 -19.57 5.65 13.35
N LYS A 37 -20.43 6.53 13.86
CA LYS A 37 -20.31 7.97 13.74
C LYS A 37 -19.38 8.49 14.85
N GLY A 38 -18.23 7.83 14.98
CA GLY A 38 -17.10 8.44 15.61
C GLY A 38 -16.09 8.75 14.50
N PRO A 39 -15.27 9.79 14.61
CA PRO A 39 -14.09 9.82 13.78
C PRO A 39 -13.45 8.46 13.94
N LEU A 40 -13.13 7.82 12.79
CA LEU A 40 -12.30 6.64 12.79
C LEU A 40 -11.20 6.97 13.80
N LYS A 41 -11.20 6.28 14.94
CA LYS A 41 -10.09 6.44 15.87
C LYS A 41 -8.89 6.15 15.02
N ASP A 42 -8.07 7.18 14.84
CA ASP A 42 -6.82 7.06 14.13
C ASP A 42 -6.14 5.80 14.63
N THR A 43 -6.25 4.74 13.84
CA THR A 43 -5.48 3.52 13.99
C THR A 43 -4.13 3.77 13.33
N THR A 44 -3.72 5.04 13.28
CA THR A 44 -2.37 5.41 12.93
C THR A 44 -1.48 4.73 13.96
N LEU A 45 -0.74 3.74 13.49
CA LEU A 45 0.36 3.18 14.25
C LEU A 45 1.11 4.38 14.83
N ARG A 46 1.10 4.51 16.15
CA ARG A 46 1.88 5.55 16.79
C ARG A 46 3.33 5.20 16.56
N ILE A 47 3.98 6.00 15.75
CA ILE A 47 5.42 5.89 15.56
C ILE A 47 6.06 6.12 16.92
N ASP A 48 6.86 5.16 17.37
CA ASP A 48 7.66 5.29 18.57
C ASP A 48 8.93 6.08 18.23
N TYR A 49 8.84 7.38 18.36
CA TYR A 49 9.94 8.30 18.00
C TYR A 49 11.21 8.09 18.81
N GLU A 50 11.11 7.50 20.02
CA GLU A 50 12.27 7.18 20.86
C GLU A 50 13.01 5.92 20.39
N ALA A 51 12.33 5.10 19.61
CA ALA A 51 12.87 3.85 19.08
C ALA A 51 13.21 3.92 17.58
N LEU A 52 13.18 5.12 16.99
CA LEU A 52 13.64 5.33 15.62
C LEU A 52 15.16 5.19 15.56
N PRO A 53 15.67 4.64 14.46
CA PRO A 53 17.09 4.61 14.19
C PRO A 53 17.71 6.02 14.19
N ARG A 54 18.95 6.12 14.61
CA ARG A 54 19.70 7.37 14.55
C ARG A 54 19.93 7.81 13.10
N ASP A 55 19.97 9.11 12.88
CA ASP A 55 20.42 9.66 11.60
C ASP A 55 21.96 9.56 11.49
N LEU A 56 22.44 9.63 10.27
CA LEU A 56 23.88 9.59 9.99
C LEU A 56 24.59 10.81 10.60
N SER A 57 25.78 10.61 11.10
CA SER A 57 26.67 11.69 11.52
C SER A 57 27.14 12.53 10.33
N ALA A 58 27.76 13.68 10.57
CA ALA A 58 28.24 14.54 9.51
C ALA A 58 29.29 13.83 8.65
N ASP A 59 30.21 13.07 9.28
CA ASP A 59 31.25 12.34 8.60
C ASP A 59 30.68 11.19 7.75
N GLU A 60 29.71 10.44 8.28
CA GLU A 60 28.99 9.39 7.54
C GLU A 60 28.19 9.94 6.35
N LYS A 61 27.68 11.18 6.45
CA LYS A 61 27.01 11.87 5.34
C LYS A 61 27.96 12.24 4.21
N GLU A 62 29.14 12.75 4.54
CA GLU A 62 30.17 13.07 3.55
C GLU A 62 30.65 11.79 2.84
N GLU A 63 30.90 10.72 3.58
CA GLU A 63 31.28 9.42 3.02
C GLU A 63 30.17 8.85 2.12
N LEU A 64 28.89 8.99 2.50
CA LEU A 64 27.76 8.58 1.69
C LEU A 64 27.72 9.34 0.36
N ILE A 65 27.87 10.67 0.40
CA ILE A 65 27.83 11.51 -0.81
C ILE A 65 29.00 11.17 -1.74
N GLU A 66 30.19 10.94 -1.18
CA GLU A 66 31.35 10.53 -1.96
C GLU A 66 31.23 9.12 -2.55
N SER A 67 30.53 8.21 -1.85
CA SER A 67 30.35 6.82 -2.28
C SER A 67 29.19 6.62 -3.26
N LEU A 68 28.27 7.58 -3.41
CA LEU A 68 27.18 7.50 -4.38
C LEU A 68 27.65 7.16 -5.81
N PRO A 69 28.79 7.68 -6.31
CA PRO A 69 29.33 7.30 -7.62
C PRO A 69 29.96 5.91 -7.67
N GLU A 70 30.44 5.39 -6.55
CA GLU A 70 31.21 4.14 -6.47
C GLU A 70 30.32 2.90 -6.24
N LEU A 71 29.01 3.07 -6.01
CA LEU A 71 28.05 1.96 -5.86
C LEU A 71 27.89 1.09 -7.12
N LYS A 72 28.84 1.22 -8.05
CA LYS A 72 28.91 0.48 -9.31
C LYS A 72 29.51 -0.92 -9.10
N LYS A 73 28.61 -1.93 -9.23
CA LYS A 73 28.98 -3.28 -9.67
C LYS A 73 29.98 -4.07 -8.81
N GLY A 74 29.56 -4.52 -7.68
CA GLY A 74 30.04 -5.76 -7.08
C GLY A 74 28.94 -6.82 -7.18
N ALA A 75 29.25 -8.02 -7.69
CA ALA A 75 28.38 -9.16 -7.43
C ALA A 75 28.40 -9.39 -5.91
N GLU A 76 27.38 -8.88 -5.22
CA GLU A 76 27.27 -9.11 -3.78
C GLU A 76 26.98 -10.59 -3.52
N PRO A 77 27.53 -11.16 -2.43
CA PRO A 77 27.22 -12.51 -2.03
C PRO A 77 25.70 -12.62 -1.83
N GLU A 78 25.15 -13.73 -2.20
CA GLU A 78 23.74 -14.12 -2.19
C GLU A 78 22.85 -13.26 -1.28
N ALA A 79 22.44 -12.12 -1.82
CA ALA A 79 21.70 -11.11 -1.10
C ALA A 79 20.28 -11.61 -0.85
N VAL A 80 19.77 -11.41 0.34
CA VAL A 80 18.43 -11.82 0.70
C VAL A 80 17.49 -10.65 0.61
N GLU A 81 16.39 -10.85 -0.10
CA GLU A 81 15.35 -9.85 -0.18
C GLU A 81 14.49 -9.82 1.09
N HIS A 82 14.41 -8.68 1.75
CA HIS A 82 13.53 -8.46 2.90
C HIS A 82 12.06 -8.77 2.55
N GLY A 83 11.65 -8.46 1.33
CA GLY A 83 10.32 -8.76 0.81
C GLY A 83 9.96 -10.24 0.85
N GLN A 84 10.92 -11.14 0.66
CA GLN A 84 10.68 -12.59 0.75
C GLN A 84 10.32 -12.99 2.17
N LEU A 85 11.00 -12.43 3.18
CA LEU A 85 10.66 -12.68 4.58
C LEU A 85 9.26 -12.15 4.92
N LEU A 86 8.89 -10.99 4.39
CA LEU A 86 7.55 -10.44 4.55
C LEU A 86 6.46 -11.27 3.86
N ALA A 87 6.79 -12.07 2.85
CA ALA A 87 5.84 -12.95 2.16
C ALA A 87 5.66 -14.32 2.85
N MET A 88 6.66 -14.77 3.62
CA MET A 88 6.67 -16.08 4.24
C MET A 88 5.57 -16.27 5.29
N HIS A 89 5.07 -17.50 5.39
CA HIS A 89 4.24 -17.91 6.51
C HIS A 89 5.07 -18.21 7.77
N LEU A 90 4.46 -18.09 8.93
CA LEU A 90 5.16 -18.31 10.20
C LEU A 90 5.83 -19.69 10.30
N ASN A 91 5.21 -20.72 9.73
CA ASN A 91 5.78 -22.09 9.73
C ASN A 91 7.08 -22.15 8.88
N GLU A 92 7.10 -21.49 7.74
CA GLU A 92 8.29 -21.41 6.88
C GLU A 92 9.42 -20.62 7.58
N MET A 93 9.05 -19.59 8.34
CA MET A 93 10.01 -18.86 9.18
C MET A 93 10.61 -19.73 10.28
N HIS A 94 9.82 -20.64 10.88
CA HIS A 94 10.33 -21.60 11.85
C HIS A 94 11.31 -22.57 11.23
N GLU A 95 11.01 -23.11 10.05
CA GLU A 95 11.92 -23.99 9.32
C GLU A 95 13.23 -23.27 8.97
N LEU A 96 13.13 -22.03 8.49
CA LEU A 96 14.29 -21.20 8.19
C LEU A 96 15.13 -20.88 9.43
N ALA A 97 14.48 -20.63 10.58
CA ALA A 97 15.18 -20.36 11.81
C ALA A 97 15.93 -21.59 12.34
N GLU A 98 15.37 -22.80 12.16
CA GLU A 98 16.06 -24.06 12.45
C GLU A 98 17.28 -24.25 11.54
N GLU A 99 17.16 -23.97 10.24
CA GLU A 99 18.27 -24.01 9.29
C GLU A 99 19.40 -23.02 9.68
N LEU A 100 19.01 -21.82 10.13
CA LEU A 100 19.94 -20.79 10.58
C LEU A 100 20.47 -21.03 12.01
N GLN A 101 20.00 -22.07 12.70
CA GLN A 101 20.40 -22.41 14.07
C GLN A 101 20.14 -21.29 15.08
N ILE A 102 19.01 -20.56 14.91
CA ILE A 102 18.59 -19.52 15.84
C ILE A 102 18.01 -20.17 17.09
N GLU A 103 18.65 -19.96 18.25
CA GLU A 103 18.20 -20.47 19.54
C GLU A 103 16.93 -19.72 20.01
N ASP A 104 16.10 -20.39 20.83
CA ASP A 104 14.90 -19.80 21.46
C ASP A 104 13.86 -19.19 20.52
N PHE A 105 13.80 -19.63 19.26
CA PHE A 105 12.86 -19.10 18.26
C PHE A 105 11.40 -19.52 18.49
N GLN A 106 11.16 -20.52 19.34
CA GLN A 106 9.80 -21.02 19.61
C GLN A 106 8.99 -20.01 20.43
N GLY A 107 7.79 -19.69 19.93
CA GLY A 107 6.87 -18.75 20.59
C GLY A 107 6.92 -17.31 20.06
N HIS A 108 7.80 -17.02 19.12
CA HIS A 108 7.83 -15.73 18.47
C HIS A 108 6.56 -15.51 17.63
N ASN A 109 6.01 -14.31 17.71
CA ASN A 109 5.00 -13.87 16.75
C ASN A 109 5.68 -13.55 15.41
N ARG A 110 4.88 -13.38 14.34
CA ARG A 110 5.39 -13.13 12.99
C ARG A 110 6.42 -12.00 12.93
N ARG A 111 6.16 -10.91 13.63
CA ARG A 111 7.04 -9.74 13.64
C ARG A 111 8.38 -10.03 14.32
N GLU A 112 8.31 -10.67 15.48
CA GLU A 112 9.51 -11.10 16.21
C GLU A 112 10.34 -12.07 15.38
N ALA A 113 9.68 -12.98 14.66
CA ALA A 113 10.32 -13.91 13.75
C ALA A 113 11.07 -13.19 12.62
N ILE A 114 10.43 -12.25 11.92
CA ILE A 114 11.06 -11.44 10.87
C ILE A 114 12.25 -10.67 11.45
N TRP A 115 12.08 -10.07 12.61
CA TRP A 115 13.12 -9.29 13.28
C TRP A 115 14.34 -10.12 13.60
N GLU A 116 14.16 -11.28 14.25
CA GLU A 116 15.26 -12.16 14.66
C GLU A 116 15.97 -12.78 13.47
N ILE A 117 15.25 -13.24 12.45
CA ILE A 117 15.87 -13.80 11.23
C ILE A 117 16.68 -12.71 10.51
N THR A 118 16.10 -11.54 10.35
CA THR A 118 16.80 -10.42 9.67
C THR A 118 18.04 -10.02 10.43
N ARG A 119 17.93 -9.85 11.75
CA ARG A 119 19.07 -9.52 12.62
C ARG A 119 20.17 -10.58 12.57
N HIS A 120 19.81 -11.85 12.70
CA HIS A 120 20.77 -12.95 12.63
C HIS A 120 21.55 -12.95 11.31
N ARG A 121 20.89 -12.69 10.19
CA ARG A 121 21.54 -12.57 8.88
C ARG A 121 22.47 -11.38 8.81
N MET A 122 22.07 -10.22 9.34
CA MET A 122 22.91 -9.03 9.42
C MET A 122 24.15 -9.26 10.29
N ASP A 123 24.00 -9.92 11.44
CA ASP A 123 25.11 -10.28 12.33
C ASP A 123 26.11 -11.23 11.64
N ASN A 124 25.65 -12.03 10.69
CA ASN A 124 26.46 -12.89 9.84
C ASN A 124 26.95 -12.20 8.54
N HIS A 125 26.89 -10.88 8.47
CA HIS A 125 27.33 -10.08 7.33
C HIS A 125 26.62 -10.42 6.00
N THR A 126 25.40 -10.95 6.04
CA THR A 126 24.58 -11.17 4.85
C THR A 126 23.87 -9.86 4.51
N PRO A 127 24.08 -9.27 3.34
CA PRO A 127 23.37 -8.06 2.94
C PRO A 127 21.89 -8.35 2.75
N ILE A 128 21.07 -7.49 3.32
CA ILE A 128 19.60 -7.58 3.20
C ILE A 128 19.13 -6.47 2.27
N HIS A 129 18.65 -6.85 1.10
CA HIS A 129 18.05 -5.92 0.16
C HIS A 129 16.62 -5.62 0.52
N VAL A 130 16.23 -4.37 0.32
CA VAL A 130 14.86 -3.90 0.51
C VAL A 130 14.42 -3.11 -0.72
N SER A 131 13.17 -3.34 -1.12
CA SER A 131 12.50 -2.56 -2.15
C SER A 131 11.17 -2.05 -1.60
N GLY A 132 10.84 -0.82 -1.88
CA GLY A 132 9.61 -0.22 -1.40
C GLY A 132 9.33 1.16 -1.99
N VAL A 133 8.21 1.72 -1.59
CA VAL A 133 7.78 3.07 -1.99
C VAL A 133 8.00 4.04 -0.84
N VAL A 134 8.61 5.16 -1.16
CA VAL A 134 8.90 6.23 -0.21
C VAL A 134 7.60 6.88 0.27
N ASP A 135 7.38 6.88 1.57
CA ASP A 135 6.33 7.63 2.25
C ASP A 135 6.93 8.63 3.23
N VAL A 136 6.56 9.89 3.09
CA VAL A 136 7.04 10.97 3.96
C VAL A 136 6.00 11.24 5.03
N TRP A 137 6.36 10.97 6.28
CA TRP A 137 5.52 11.19 7.44
C TRP A 137 5.90 12.49 8.14
N ASP A 138 4.91 13.34 8.37
CA ASP A 138 5.06 14.61 9.11
C ASP A 138 6.19 15.52 8.60
N GLN A 139 6.49 15.45 7.29
CA GLN A 139 7.56 16.20 6.61
C GLN A 139 8.97 16.01 7.20
N LYS A 140 9.15 15.06 8.10
CA LYS A 140 10.40 14.84 8.84
C LYS A 140 10.89 13.40 8.80
N TYR A 141 9.98 12.45 8.81
CA TYR A 141 10.31 11.04 8.87
C TYR A 141 9.98 10.38 7.54
N VAL A 142 10.89 9.58 7.04
CA VAL A 142 10.75 8.89 5.77
C VAL A 142 10.78 7.39 6.02
N PHE A 143 9.83 6.68 5.43
CA PHE A 143 9.72 5.22 5.51
C PHE A 143 9.57 4.62 4.13
N LEU A 144 10.07 3.41 3.96
CA LEU A 144 9.76 2.57 2.82
C LEU A 144 8.55 1.70 3.14
N ARG A 145 7.52 1.82 2.33
CA ARG A 145 6.31 1.00 2.38
C ARG A 145 6.40 -0.12 1.38
N THR A 146 6.01 -1.30 1.79
CA THR A 146 6.04 -2.48 0.92
C THR A 146 4.64 -2.88 0.47
N HIS A 147 4.56 -3.56 -0.66
CA HIS A 147 3.29 -4.10 -1.15
C HIS A 147 2.71 -5.20 -0.25
N HIS A 148 3.54 -5.86 0.55
CA HIS A 148 3.09 -6.90 1.49
C HIS A 148 2.18 -6.37 2.60
N THR A 149 2.25 -5.08 2.88
CA THR A 149 1.38 -4.38 3.84
C THR A 149 0.34 -3.50 3.15
N ASP A 150 0.09 -3.71 1.85
CA ASP A 150 -0.77 -2.85 1.02
C ASP A 150 -0.39 -1.36 1.14
N TYR A 151 0.91 -1.08 1.30
CA TYR A 151 1.48 0.25 1.53
C TYR A 151 0.92 0.97 2.76
N MET A 152 0.25 0.23 3.66
CA MET A 152 -0.24 0.78 4.92
C MET A 152 0.89 0.88 5.95
N PRO A 153 0.83 1.88 6.85
CA PRO A 153 1.80 2.00 7.93
C PRO A 153 1.92 0.71 8.73
N SER A 154 3.12 0.18 8.82
CA SER A 154 3.44 -1.05 9.56
C SER A 154 4.65 -0.82 10.46
N GLN A 155 4.76 -1.66 11.49
CA GLN A 155 5.97 -1.72 12.30
C GLN A 155 7.13 -2.46 11.61
N GLU A 156 6.84 -3.06 10.46
CA GLU A 156 7.80 -3.75 9.59
C GLU A 156 8.37 -2.82 8.51
N ASP A 157 7.93 -1.54 8.51
CA ASP A 157 8.43 -0.55 7.57
C ASP A 157 9.90 -0.24 7.84
N VAL A 158 10.62 0.09 6.78
CA VAL A 158 12.02 0.46 6.87
C VAL A 158 12.15 1.96 7.00
N PHE A 159 12.86 2.39 8.02
CA PHE A 159 13.17 3.80 8.23
C PHE A 159 14.28 4.25 7.27
N VAL A 160 14.08 5.41 6.66
CA VAL A 160 15.08 6.05 5.81
C VAL A 160 15.65 7.25 6.58
N PRO A 161 16.95 7.27 6.89
CA PRO A 161 17.60 8.42 7.52
C PRO A 161 17.36 9.71 6.73
N HIS A 162 17.14 10.80 7.44
CA HIS A 162 16.89 12.09 6.80
C HIS A 162 18.03 12.55 5.91
N SER A 163 19.25 12.24 6.31
CA SER A 163 20.47 12.46 5.53
C SER A 163 20.44 11.80 4.16
N ILE A 164 20.01 10.53 4.10
CA ILE A 164 19.84 9.81 2.83
C ILE A 164 18.72 10.43 2.02
N ALA A 165 17.60 10.76 2.67
CA ALA A 165 16.46 11.36 2.01
C ALA A 165 16.80 12.72 1.37
N GLU A 166 17.60 13.54 2.05
CA GLU A 166 18.08 14.82 1.52
C GLU A 166 19.11 14.62 0.40
N ALA A 167 20.13 13.76 0.61
CA ALA A 167 21.17 13.50 -0.37
C ALA A 167 20.61 12.99 -1.70
N CYS A 168 19.60 12.13 -1.64
CA CYS A 168 18.95 11.55 -2.81
C CYS A 168 17.71 12.34 -3.28
N SER A 169 17.39 13.47 -2.66
CA SER A 169 16.20 14.29 -2.98
C SER A 169 14.91 13.46 -3.02
N LEU A 170 14.73 12.53 -2.08
CA LEU A 170 13.61 11.60 -2.07
C LEU A 170 12.28 12.33 -1.88
N ALA A 171 11.32 12.00 -2.72
CA ALA A 171 9.96 12.49 -2.64
C ALA A 171 8.97 11.35 -2.41
N LYS A 172 7.84 11.68 -1.80
CA LYS A 172 6.75 10.72 -1.59
C LYS A 172 6.30 10.10 -2.91
N GLY A 173 6.23 8.77 -2.94
CA GLY A 173 5.78 7.99 -4.09
C GLY A 173 6.90 7.46 -4.99
N MET A 174 8.16 7.86 -4.78
CA MET A 174 9.29 7.27 -5.47
C MET A 174 9.50 5.82 -5.02
N THR A 175 9.90 4.96 -5.93
CA THR A 175 10.32 3.60 -5.61
C THR A 175 11.81 3.60 -5.30
N LEU A 176 12.19 2.95 -4.22
CA LEU A 176 13.57 2.90 -3.78
C LEU A 176 13.97 1.46 -3.50
N GLU A 177 15.15 1.10 -3.96
CA GLU A 177 15.83 -0.14 -3.62
C GLU A 177 17.14 0.16 -2.91
N GLY A 178 17.46 -0.64 -1.91
CA GLY A 178 18.66 -0.41 -1.14
C GLY A 178 19.01 -1.57 -0.23
N VAL A 179 19.97 -1.34 0.66
CA VAL A 179 20.49 -2.31 1.61
C VAL A 179 20.24 -1.81 3.02
N LEU A 180 19.86 -2.72 3.91
CA LEU A 180 19.63 -2.42 5.32
C LEU A 180 20.96 -2.41 6.08
N ARG A 181 21.10 -1.50 7.05
CA ARG A 181 22.19 -1.54 8.01
C ARG A 181 21.89 -2.47 9.19
N PRO A 182 22.91 -2.99 9.87
CA PRO A 182 22.74 -3.71 11.13
C PRO A 182 21.96 -2.87 12.15
N VAL A 183 21.13 -3.58 12.92
CA VAL A 183 20.23 -2.96 13.91
C VAL A 183 21.01 -2.66 15.20
N ASP A 184 20.91 -1.43 15.68
CA ASP A 184 21.48 -1.04 16.96
C ASP A 184 20.57 -1.43 18.14
N ARG A 185 21.14 -1.48 19.35
CA ARG A 185 20.40 -1.81 20.56
C ARG A 185 19.32 -0.76 20.85
N GLY A 186 18.07 -1.20 20.94
CA GLY A 186 16.94 -0.33 21.28
C GLY A 186 16.14 0.16 20.08
N GLU A 187 16.64 -0.02 18.86
CA GLU A 187 15.88 0.27 17.64
C GLU A 187 14.74 -0.72 17.45
N LYS A 188 13.62 -0.24 16.93
CA LYS A 188 12.44 -1.06 16.64
C LYS A 188 12.07 -1.06 15.15
N TYR A 189 12.81 -0.35 14.34
CA TYR A 189 12.64 -0.28 12.90
C TYR A 189 13.96 -0.66 12.22
N PHE A 190 13.86 -1.36 11.12
CA PHE A 190 15.01 -1.53 10.23
C PHE A 190 15.38 -0.19 9.62
N CYS A 191 16.65 0.02 9.36
CA CYS A 191 17.17 1.26 8.83
C CYS A 191 17.87 1.01 7.50
N LEU A 192 17.63 1.88 6.54
CA LEU A 192 18.34 1.88 5.28
C LEU A 192 19.78 2.36 5.49
N ASP A 193 20.75 1.65 4.92
CA ASP A 193 22.16 2.01 4.89
C ASP A 193 22.53 2.68 3.57
N LYS A 194 22.24 2.00 2.47
CA LYS A 194 22.61 2.43 1.12
C LYS A 194 21.43 2.39 0.18
N VAL A 195 21.42 3.30 -0.79
CA VAL A 195 20.45 3.34 -1.89
C VAL A 195 21.10 2.76 -3.15
N ASN A 196 20.49 1.77 -3.74
CA ASN A 196 20.97 1.16 -4.98
C ASN A 196 20.30 1.80 -6.20
N THR A 197 18.95 1.92 -6.19
CA THR A 197 18.20 2.50 -7.29
C THR A 197 17.07 3.40 -6.78
N ILE A 198 16.72 4.40 -7.57
CA ILE A 198 15.54 5.27 -7.37
C ILE A 198 14.73 5.27 -8.65
N ASP A 199 13.47 4.81 -8.58
CA ASP A 199 12.58 4.64 -9.73
C ASP A 199 13.19 3.78 -10.86
N GLY A 200 14.09 2.85 -10.51
CA GLY A 200 14.77 1.95 -11.42
C GLY A 200 16.05 2.52 -12.04
N ASP A 201 16.38 3.77 -11.75
CA ASP A 201 17.61 4.41 -12.23
C ASP A 201 18.66 4.56 -11.13
N GLU A 202 19.90 4.81 -11.51
CA GLU A 202 20.96 5.08 -10.54
C GLU A 202 20.66 6.37 -9.74
N PRO A 203 21.00 6.45 -8.45
CA PRO A 203 20.69 7.62 -7.62
C PRO A 203 21.17 8.95 -8.19
N GLU A 204 22.34 8.95 -8.86
CA GLU A 204 22.89 10.15 -9.52
C GLU A 204 21.99 10.66 -10.66
N GLU A 205 21.40 9.76 -11.45
CA GLU A 205 20.52 10.12 -12.55
C GLU A 205 19.17 10.64 -12.05
N SER A 206 18.78 10.24 -10.83
CA SER A 206 17.58 10.72 -10.17
C SER A 206 17.76 12.15 -9.61
N LEU A 207 18.99 12.54 -9.29
CA LEU A 207 19.30 13.88 -8.81
C LEU A 207 19.01 14.94 -9.89
N GLY A 208 18.27 15.97 -9.52
CA GLY A 208 17.90 17.06 -10.44
C GLY A 208 16.68 16.80 -11.30
N ARG A 209 15.97 15.69 -11.15
CA ARG A 209 14.67 15.52 -11.75
C ARG A 209 13.69 16.53 -11.18
N ALA A 210 12.94 17.19 -12.07
CA ALA A 210 11.88 18.10 -11.66
C ALA A 210 10.81 17.32 -10.89
N GLY A 211 10.42 17.83 -9.73
CA GLY A 211 9.34 17.26 -8.94
C GLY A 211 8.03 17.32 -9.72
N PHE A 212 7.12 16.37 -9.45
CA PHE A 212 5.81 16.31 -10.14
C PHE A 212 5.06 17.65 -10.14
N LYS A 213 5.17 18.42 -9.07
CA LYS A 213 4.53 19.74 -8.93
C LYS A 213 5.15 20.82 -9.84
N GLU A 214 6.36 20.60 -10.32
CA GLU A 214 7.10 21.52 -11.19
C GLU A 214 6.90 21.19 -12.67
N LEU A 215 6.30 20.02 -12.95
CA LEU A 215 6.02 19.60 -14.32
C LEU A 215 4.94 20.47 -14.94
N VAL A 216 5.15 20.84 -16.19
CA VAL A 216 4.14 21.55 -16.99
C VAL A 216 3.13 20.54 -17.53
N PRO A 217 1.83 20.67 -17.22
CA PRO A 217 0.83 19.77 -17.75
C PRO A 217 0.69 19.97 -19.28
N LEU A 218 0.82 18.87 -20.02
CA LEU A 218 0.60 18.86 -21.47
C LEU A 218 -0.78 18.27 -21.75
N TYR A 219 -1.43 18.80 -22.80
CA TYR A 219 -2.65 18.18 -23.31
C TYR A 219 -2.32 16.85 -23.99
N PRO A 220 -3.17 15.84 -23.86
CA PRO A 220 -2.95 14.56 -24.52
C PRO A 220 -3.08 14.72 -26.04
N GLU A 221 -1.98 14.50 -26.76
CA GLU A 221 -1.93 14.58 -28.22
C GLU A 221 -2.30 13.27 -28.90
N THR A 222 -2.15 12.15 -28.21
CA THR A 222 -2.40 10.83 -28.74
C THR A 222 -3.60 10.20 -28.07
N ARG A 223 -4.60 9.78 -28.85
CA ARG A 223 -5.76 9.07 -28.34
C ARG A 223 -5.51 7.56 -28.20
N PHE A 224 -6.23 6.92 -27.29
CA PHE A 224 -6.44 5.47 -27.33
C PHE A 224 -7.45 5.15 -28.42
N ILE A 225 -7.18 4.10 -29.21
CA ILE A 225 -8.12 3.57 -30.18
C ILE A 225 -8.75 2.34 -29.55
N LEU A 226 -10.00 2.47 -29.10
CA LEU A 226 -10.72 1.39 -28.44
C LEU A 226 -11.44 0.48 -29.45
N GLU A 227 -11.70 0.93 -30.66
CA GLU A 227 -12.43 0.18 -31.71
C GLU A 227 -11.56 -0.82 -32.50
N GLY A 228 -10.29 -1.06 -32.06
CA GLY A 228 -9.31 -1.79 -32.88
C GLY A 228 -9.35 -3.31 -32.82
N ALA A 229 -10.11 -3.93 -31.93
CA ALA A 229 -10.15 -5.39 -31.76
C ALA A 229 -11.35 -6.03 -32.48
N PRO A 230 -11.21 -7.24 -33.03
CA PRO A 230 -12.29 -7.92 -33.77
C PRO A 230 -13.57 -8.19 -32.94
N GLU A 231 -13.41 -8.22 -31.62
CA GLU A 231 -14.48 -8.51 -30.66
C GLU A 231 -15.03 -7.24 -29.99
N ASN A 232 -14.64 -6.06 -30.50
CA ASN A 232 -15.03 -4.82 -29.86
C ASN A 232 -16.54 -4.59 -29.93
N PRO A 233 -17.19 -4.46 -28.78
CA PRO A 233 -18.60 -4.16 -28.74
C PRO A 233 -18.84 -2.74 -29.31
N LEU A 234 -20.04 -2.51 -29.81
CA LEU A 234 -20.47 -1.22 -30.35
C LEU A 234 -20.20 -0.06 -29.38
N GLU A 235 -20.22 -0.35 -28.09
CA GLU A 235 -19.98 0.62 -27.02
C GLU A 235 -18.61 1.25 -27.09
N MET A 236 -17.57 0.47 -27.44
CA MET A 236 -16.20 0.98 -27.57
C MET A 236 -16.07 1.95 -28.76
N ARG A 237 -16.75 1.64 -29.85
CA ARG A 237 -16.80 2.52 -31.02
C ARG A 237 -17.58 3.81 -30.73
N ILE A 238 -18.66 3.73 -29.98
CA ILE A 238 -19.43 4.90 -29.56
C ILE A 238 -18.56 5.76 -28.62
N THR A 239 -17.82 5.12 -27.72
CA THR A 239 -16.90 5.86 -26.81
C THR A 239 -15.82 6.60 -27.58
N ASP A 240 -15.16 5.96 -28.55
CA ASP A 240 -14.15 6.59 -29.38
C ASP A 240 -14.68 7.77 -30.21
N LEU A 241 -15.97 7.70 -30.59
CA LEU A 241 -16.61 8.72 -31.39
C LEU A 241 -17.08 9.92 -30.56
N VAL A 242 -17.63 9.66 -29.36
CA VAL A 242 -18.31 10.68 -28.53
C VAL A 242 -17.38 11.27 -27.48
N ALA A 243 -16.53 10.45 -26.88
CA ALA A 243 -15.62 10.82 -25.78
C ALA A 243 -14.25 10.15 -25.94
N PRO A 244 -13.46 10.53 -26.97
CA PRO A 244 -12.15 9.95 -27.17
C PRO A 244 -11.25 10.18 -25.95
N ILE A 245 -10.58 9.11 -25.49
CA ILE A 245 -9.69 9.13 -24.33
C ILE A 245 -8.26 9.37 -24.80
N GLY A 246 -7.62 10.39 -24.25
CA GLY A 246 -6.22 10.69 -24.53
C GLY A 246 -5.25 9.92 -23.64
N ARG A 247 -4.06 9.63 -24.13
CA ARG A 247 -2.98 9.05 -23.34
C ARG A 247 -2.42 10.10 -22.38
N GLY A 248 -2.47 9.81 -21.08
CA GLY A 248 -2.06 10.76 -20.05
C GLY A 248 -3.18 11.66 -19.53
N GLN A 249 -4.43 11.36 -19.89
CA GLN A 249 -5.60 12.08 -19.41
C GLN A 249 -6.07 11.53 -18.05
#